data_41e2f58b9632737e6fc18012cf84cc32
#
_entry.id   41e2f58b9632737e6fc18012cf84cc32
#
_cell.length_a   1.000
_cell.length_b   1.000
_cell.length_c   1.000
_cell.angle_alpha   90.00
_cell.angle_beta   90.00
_cell.angle_gamma   90.00
#
_symmetry.space_group_name_H-M   'P 1'
#
loop_
_entity.id
_entity.type
_entity.pdbx_description
1 polymer ?
#
loop_
_entity_poly.entity_id
_entity_poly.type
_entity_poly.pdbx_seq_one_letter_code
_entity_poly.pdbx_strand_id
1 'polypeptide(L)'
;MRDELLDETKIAFITCVNSDDWYSECRLYLESLLIPEGMTAEFIPIKDAPSMCAGYNEGQEKSNARYKVYLHQDTLVVNKNLVQDLRNIFAEDTIGAVGVIGCRSLPRSGVWWDGLRTYGRVLHACEPESVVDSHCREPEGAYQEVEAVDGLFIATQHDIRWREDIFTGWHLYDTSMCKEMQRAGYKVVVPNQEQDFWCIHCPKEKPLAYEYKGYQKAFIREYGRELNPEV
;
A
#
# COMPACT_ATOMS: atom_id res chain seq x y z
N MET A 1 -14.28 11.89 -10.95
CA MET A 1 -14.30 12.84 -12.07
C MET A 1 -12.95 13.55 -12.27
N ARG A 2 -11.80 12.85 -12.01
CA ARG A 2 -10.43 13.30 -12.37
C ARG A 2 -9.72 12.34 -13.33
N ASP A 3 -10.30 11.15 -13.60
CA ASP A 3 -9.66 10.10 -14.41
C ASP A 3 -9.39 10.47 -15.88
N GLU A 4 -10.09 11.45 -16.44
CA GLU A 4 -9.88 11.89 -17.83
C GLU A 4 -8.57 12.67 -18.05
N LEU A 5 -7.80 12.95 -16.99
CA LEU A 5 -6.57 13.74 -17.04
C LEU A 5 -5.33 12.99 -16.50
N LEU A 6 -5.46 11.71 -16.14
CA LEU A 6 -4.33 10.94 -15.63
C LEU A 6 -3.41 10.50 -16.76
N ASP A 7 -2.11 10.68 -16.54
CA ASP A 7 -1.05 10.38 -17.50
C ASP A 7 -0.58 8.93 -17.35
N GLU A 8 -0.92 8.07 -18.32
CA GLU A 8 -0.56 6.66 -18.35
C GLU A 8 0.93 6.39 -18.56
N THR A 9 1.69 7.43 -18.94
CA THR A 9 3.15 7.35 -19.11
C THR A 9 3.92 7.71 -17.84
N LYS A 10 3.20 7.93 -16.73
CA LYS A 10 3.81 8.31 -15.45
C LYS A 10 3.48 7.34 -14.33
N ILE A 11 4.47 7.16 -13.46
CA ILE A 11 4.31 6.54 -12.14
C ILE A 11 4.83 7.50 -11.06
N ALA A 12 4.05 7.71 -10.00
CA ALA A 12 4.43 8.54 -8.87
C ALA A 12 4.64 7.68 -7.60
N PHE A 13 5.76 7.86 -6.93
CA PHE A 13 6.07 7.27 -5.63
C PHE A 13 5.85 8.33 -4.55
N ILE A 14 4.86 8.12 -3.69
CA ILE A 14 4.40 9.07 -2.67
C ILE A 14 4.74 8.51 -1.29
N THR A 15 5.49 9.27 -0.51
CA THR A 15 6.00 8.82 0.79
C THR A 15 5.82 9.92 1.83
N CYS A 16 5.19 9.62 2.97
CA CYS A 16 5.21 10.49 4.14
C CYS A 16 6.58 10.36 4.83
N VAL A 17 7.26 11.48 5.05
CA VAL A 17 8.65 11.52 5.50
C VAL A 17 8.78 12.26 6.82
N ASN A 18 9.31 11.57 7.85
CA ASN A 18 9.72 12.16 9.13
C ASN A 18 11.22 11.96 9.42
N SER A 19 11.94 11.21 8.57
CA SER A 19 13.38 11.00 8.66
C SER A 19 14.00 11.08 7.25
N ASP A 20 14.85 12.08 7.04
CA ASP A 20 15.56 12.26 5.76
C ASP A 20 16.53 11.11 5.47
N ASP A 21 17.14 10.52 6.52
CA ASP A 21 18.08 9.40 6.35
C ASP A 21 17.35 8.14 5.83
N TRP A 22 16.22 7.78 6.43
CA TRP A 22 15.45 6.62 6.00
C TRP A 22 14.84 6.82 4.62
N TYR A 23 14.32 8.01 4.37
CA TYR A 23 13.80 8.32 3.03
C TYR A 23 14.90 8.32 1.97
N SER A 24 16.11 8.77 2.29
CA SER A 24 17.24 8.74 1.35
C SER A 24 17.59 7.31 0.95
N GLU A 25 17.57 6.36 1.90
CA GLU A 25 17.76 4.94 1.60
C GLU A 25 16.60 4.39 0.74
N CYS A 26 15.35 4.60 1.14
CA CYS A 26 14.17 4.24 0.35
C CYS A 26 14.29 4.76 -1.09
N ARG A 27 14.66 6.04 -1.23
CA ARG A 27 14.82 6.73 -2.51
C ARG A 27 15.86 6.07 -3.42
N LEU A 28 17.01 5.61 -2.86
CA LEU A 28 18.03 4.90 -3.63
C LEU A 28 17.47 3.61 -4.28
N TYR A 29 16.64 2.87 -3.54
CA TYR A 29 15.98 1.67 -4.09
C TYR A 29 14.99 2.04 -5.19
N LEU A 30 14.19 3.08 -5.01
CA LEU A 30 13.24 3.56 -6.02
C LEU A 30 13.92 4.06 -7.29
N GLU A 31 15.03 4.79 -7.16
CA GLU A 31 15.82 5.29 -8.31
C GLU A 31 16.53 4.16 -9.07
N SER A 32 16.70 2.99 -8.44
CA SER A 32 17.31 1.82 -9.05
C SER A 32 16.32 0.93 -9.84
N LEU A 33 15.02 1.28 -9.86
CA LEU A 33 14.01 0.53 -10.61
C LEU A 33 14.21 0.69 -12.13
N LEU A 34 13.86 -0.35 -12.86
CA LEU A 34 13.81 -0.31 -14.31
C LEU A 34 12.50 0.39 -14.74
N ILE A 35 12.64 1.56 -15.32
CA ILE A 35 11.51 2.31 -15.86
C ILE A 35 11.31 1.91 -17.32
N PRO A 36 10.14 1.38 -17.71
CA PRO A 36 9.87 1.01 -19.10
C PRO A 36 10.02 2.18 -20.06
N GLU A 37 10.42 1.88 -21.30
CA GLU A 37 10.56 2.91 -22.35
C GLU A 37 9.26 3.70 -22.52
N GLY A 38 9.38 5.01 -22.62
CA GLY A 38 8.25 5.94 -22.74
C GLY A 38 7.54 6.28 -21.42
N MET A 39 8.02 5.72 -20.29
CA MET A 39 7.52 6.11 -18.96
C MET A 39 8.49 7.01 -18.21
N THR A 40 7.95 7.73 -17.22
CA THR A 40 8.71 8.55 -16.27
C THR A 40 8.29 8.26 -14.85
N ALA A 41 9.22 8.35 -13.89
CA ALA A 41 8.98 8.20 -12.47
C ALA A 41 9.06 9.56 -11.76
N GLU A 42 8.07 9.84 -10.92
CA GLU A 42 8.02 10.99 -10.03
C GLU A 42 8.20 10.52 -8.59
N PHE A 43 8.94 11.28 -7.76
CA PHE A 43 9.17 10.95 -6.36
C PHE A 43 8.69 12.12 -5.51
N ILE A 44 7.67 11.86 -4.67
CA ILE A 44 6.92 12.89 -3.97
C ILE A 44 7.02 12.66 -2.45
N PRO A 45 8.07 13.18 -1.79
CA PRO A 45 8.12 13.19 -0.33
C PRO A 45 7.15 14.22 0.23
N ILE A 46 6.35 13.80 1.21
CA ILE A 46 5.47 14.68 1.98
C ILE A 46 6.04 14.78 3.39
N LYS A 47 6.58 15.94 3.72
CA LYS A 47 7.11 16.23 5.06
C LYS A 47 6.03 16.86 5.94
N ASP A 48 6.15 16.62 7.24
CA ASP A 48 5.27 17.21 8.26
C ASP A 48 3.77 16.92 8.06
N ALA A 49 3.45 15.79 7.42
CA ALA A 49 2.06 15.38 7.24
C ALA A 49 1.39 15.16 8.62
N PRO A 50 0.17 15.68 8.84
CA PRO A 50 -0.53 15.51 10.12
C PRO A 50 -1.06 14.09 10.32
N SER A 51 -1.20 13.31 9.24
CA SER A 51 -1.60 11.91 9.24
C SER A 51 -1.18 11.24 7.93
N MET A 52 -1.21 9.91 7.88
CA MET A 52 -0.93 9.17 6.66
C MET A 52 -1.92 9.53 5.54
N CYS A 53 -3.23 9.57 5.85
CA CYS A 53 -4.27 9.93 4.88
C CYS A 53 -4.09 11.34 4.32
N ALA A 54 -3.82 12.33 5.17
CA ALA A 54 -3.62 13.70 4.72
C ALA A 54 -2.38 13.84 3.84
N GLY A 55 -1.26 13.20 4.23
CA GLY A 55 -0.04 13.20 3.43
C GLY A 55 -0.22 12.51 2.08
N TYR A 56 -0.93 11.38 2.04
CA TYR A 56 -1.19 10.68 0.79
C TYR A 56 -2.16 11.44 -0.12
N ASN A 57 -3.17 12.14 0.43
CA ASN A 57 -4.03 13.03 -0.34
C ASN A 57 -3.24 14.20 -0.94
N GLU A 58 -2.36 14.84 -0.15
CA GLU A 58 -1.47 15.89 -0.63
C GLU A 58 -0.57 15.40 -1.76
N GLY A 59 0.03 14.21 -1.60
CA GLY A 59 0.87 13.59 -2.63
C GLY A 59 0.10 13.25 -3.89
N GLN A 60 -1.12 12.73 -3.76
CA GLN A 60 -2.02 12.44 -4.87
C GLN A 60 -2.36 13.70 -5.69
N GLU A 61 -2.55 14.84 -5.01
CA GLU A 61 -2.88 16.11 -5.66
C GLU A 61 -1.68 16.72 -6.41
N LYS A 62 -0.44 16.36 -6.03
CA LYS A 62 0.80 16.86 -6.64
C LYS A 62 1.17 16.19 -7.96
N SER A 63 0.52 15.06 -8.32
CA SER A 63 0.83 14.32 -9.54
C SER A 63 -0.41 13.95 -10.33
N ASN A 64 -0.31 14.09 -11.66
CA ASN A 64 -1.29 13.56 -12.60
C ASN A 64 -0.92 12.14 -13.10
N ALA A 65 0.07 11.47 -12.50
CA ALA A 65 0.41 10.10 -12.86
C ALA A 65 -0.80 9.17 -12.70
N ARG A 66 -1.08 8.31 -13.69
CA ARG A 66 -2.11 7.29 -13.56
C ARG A 66 -1.74 6.27 -12.49
N TYR A 67 -0.47 5.86 -12.46
CA TYR A 67 0.02 4.89 -11.50
C TYR A 67 0.63 5.60 -10.29
N LYS A 68 0.11 5.34 -9.10
CA LYS A 68 0.61 5.92 -7.85
C LYS A 68 0.97 4.83 -6.87
N VAL A 69 2.15 4.89 -6.31
CA VAL A 69 2.64 3.98 -5.28
C VAL A 69 2.79 4.77 -3.98
N TYR A 70 2.01 4.41 -3.00
CA TYR A 70 2.06 4.94 -1.64
C TYR A 70 2.86 3.97 -0.79
N LEU A 71 3.94 4.41 -0.18
CA LEU A 71 4.81 3.54 0.58
C LEU A 71 5.41 4.23 1.81
N HIS A 72 5.79 3.42 2.80
CA HIS A 72 6.50 3.92 3.96
C HIS A 72 7.93 4.31 3.59
N GLN A 73 8.51 5.29 4.32
CA GLN A 73 9.90 5.74 4.11
C GLN A 73 10.96 4.69 4.48
N ASP A 74 10.58 3.63 5.21
CA ASP A 74 11.40 2.50 5.62
C ASP A 74 11.08 1.22 4.84
N THR A 75 10.41 1.36 3.67
CA THR A 75 10.14 0.28 2.73
C THR A 75 11.11 0.36 1.55
N LEU A 76 11.89 -0.71 1.36
CA LEU A 76 12.87 -0.82 0.30
C LEU A 76 12.31 -1.72 -0.82
N VAL A 77 12.07 -1.15 -1.99
CA VAL A 77 11.57 -1.89 -3.15
C VAL A 77 12.73 -2.59 -3.85
N VAL A 78 12.77 -3.91 -3.80
CA VAL A 78 13.88 -4.73 -4.35
C VAL A 78 13.55 -5.34 -5.70
N ASN A 79 12.26 -5.49 -6.05
CA ASN A 79 11.86 -5.93 -7.40
C ASN A 79 12.18 -4.84 -8.42
N LYS A 80 13.22 -5.04 -9.22
CA LYS A 80 13.65 -4.07 -10.24
C LYS A 80 12.62 -3.87 -11.36
N ASN A 81 11.78 -4.87 -11.63
CA ASN A 81 10.76 -4.86 -12.66
C ASN A 81 9.41 -4.32 -12.16
N LEU A 82 9.34 -3.80 -10.91
CA LEU A 82 8.10 -3.36 -10.26
C LEU A 82 7.16 -2.58 -11.20
N VAL A 83 7.68 -1.61 -11.94
CA VAL A 83 6.85 -0.74 -12.79
C VAL A 83 6.20 -1.53 -13.92
N GLN A 84 6.93 -2.46 -14.53
CA GLN A 84 6.36 -3.32 -15.58
C GLN A 84 5.35 -4.31 -15.00
N ASP A 85 5.63 -4.87 -13.83
CA ASP A 85 4.73 -5.82 -13.16
C ASP A 85 3.42 -5.15 -12.75
N LEU A 86 3.49 -3.93 -12.20
CA LEU A 86 2.29 -3.12 -11.91
C LEU A 86 1.48 -2.83 -13.17
N ARG A 87 2.12 -2.45 -14.27
CA ARG A 87 1.41 -2.21 -15.55
C ARG A 87 0.72 -3.46 -16.07
N ASN A 88 1.37 -4.63 -15.95
CA ASN A 88 0.78 -5.90 -16.37
C ASN A 88 -0.48 -6.23 -15.55
N ILE A 89 -0.45 -5.99 -14.22
CA ILE A 89 -1.60 -6.20 -13.34
C ILE A 89 -2.70 -5.16 -13.63
N PHE A 90 -2.34 -3.90 -13.75
CA PHE A 90 -3.26 -2.79 -14.02
C PHE A 90 -3.77 -2.73 -15.47
N ALA A 91 -3.32 -3.62 -16.36
CA ALA A 91 -3.98 -3.85 -17.64
C ALA A 91 -5.44 -4.32 -17.45
N GLU A 92 -5.79 -4.87 -16.29
CA GLU A 92 -7.16 -5.08 -15.84
C GLU A 92 -7.67 -3.84 -15.10
N ASP A 93 -8.54 -3.07 -15.75
CA ASP A 93 -9.05 -1.78 -15.25
C ASP A 93 -9.93 -1.92 -13.99
N THR A 94 -10.40 -3.12 -13.69
CA THR A 94 -11.17 -3.44 -12.46
C THR A 94 -10.28 -3.55 -11.22
N ILE A 95 -8.96 -3.62 -11.36
CA ILE A 95 -8.03 -3.65 -10.22
C ILE A 95 -7.75 -2.21 -9.78
N GLY A 96 -8.20 -1.84 -8.59
CA GLY A 96 -7.98 -0.50 -8.02
C GLY A 96 -6.70 -0.40 -7.22
N ALA A 97 -6.32 -1.45 -6.49
CA ALA A 97 -5.15 -1.43 -5.64
C ALA A 97 -4.36 -2.75 -5.65
N VAL A 98 -3.05 -2.64 -5.55
CA VAL A 98 -2.09 -3.75 -5.41
C VAL A 98 -1.27 -3.52 -4.15
N GLY A 99 -1.24 -4.51 -3.25
CA GLY A 99 -0.34 -4.53 -2.10
C GLY A 99 0.54 -5.77 -2.12
N VAL A 100 1.61 -5.80 -1.32
CA VAL A 100 2.59 -6.90 -1.32
C VAL A 100 2.27 -8.02 -0.35
N ILE A 101 1.42 -7.76 0.65
CA ILE A 101 0.93 -8.73 1.62
C ILE A 101 -0.46 -8.31 2.10
N GLY A 102 -1.35 -9.28 2.36
CA GLY A 102 -2.70 -8.97 2.80
C GLY A 102 -3.54 -10.20 3.11
N CYS A 103 -4.82 -10.01 3.42
CA CYS A 103 -5.74 -11.09 3.75
C CYS A 103 -6.94 -11.16 2.82
N ARG A 104 -7.35 -12.39 2.46
CA ARG A 104 -8.54 -12.63 1.63
C ARG A 104 -9.83 -12.29 2.36
N SER A 105 -9.88 -12.49 3.69
CA SER A 105 -11.04 -12.19 4.50
C SER A 105 -10.62 -11.35 5.70
N LEU A 106 -11.06 -10.09 5.70
CA LEU A 106 -10.74 -9.12 6.73
C LEU A 106 -11.65 -9.34 7.95
N PRO A 107 -11.09 -9.54 9.15
CA PRO A 107 -11.88 -9.69 10.35
C PRO A 107 -12.56 -8.37 10.75
N ARG A 108 -13.59 -8.47 11.60
CA ARG A 108 -14.32 -7.28 12.12
C ARG A 108 -13.44 -6.31 12.87
N SER A 109 -12.28 -6.75 13.33
CA SER A 109 -11.28 -5.88 13.97
C SER A 109 -10.65 -4.88 13.00
N GLY A 110 -10.71 -5.10 11.69
CA GLY A 110 -10.01 -4.34 10.68
C GLY A 110 -8.50 -4.63 10.64
N VAL A 111 -8.03 -5.59 11.41
CA VAL A 111 -6.61 -5.98 11.52
C VAL A 111 -6.32 -7.06 10.47
N TRP A 112 -5.69 -6.72 9.36
CA TRP A 112 -5.53 -7.63 8.24
C TRP A 112 -4.69 -8.88 8.59
N TRP A 113 -3.67 -8.78 9.45
CA TRP A 113 -2.83 -9.93 9.86
C TRP A 113 -3.53 -10.93 10.80
N ASP A 114 -4.67 -10.54 11.38
CA ASP A 114 -5.57 -11.47 12.10
C ASP A 114 -6.57 -12.12 11.16
N GLY A 115 -6.54 -11.76 9.87
CA GLY A 115 -7.45 -12.24 8.85
C GLY A 115 -7.17 -13.68 8.41
N LEU A 116 -8.19 -14.30 7.80
CA LEU A 116 -8.07 -15.65 7.26
C LEU A 116 -7.45 -15.62 5.85
N ARG A 117 -6.58 -16.63 5.58
CA ARG A 117 -5.94 -16.82 4.28
C ARG A 117 -5.16 -15.58 3.85
N THR A 118 -4.06 -15.33 4.51
CA THR A 118 -3.09 -14.30 4.14
C THR A 118 -2.28 -14.72 2.92
N TYR A 119 -1.96 -13.76 2.05
CA TYR A 119 -1.21 -13.92 0.81
C TYR A 119 -0.08 -12.91 0.72
N GLY A 120 0.98 -13.27 0.00
CA GLY A 120 2.11 -12.41 -0.30
C GLY A 120 3.30 -12.57 0.62
N ARG A 121 4.32 -11.71 0.43
CA ARG A 121 5.60 -11.83 1.12
C ARG A 121 6.24 -10.49 1.38
N VAL A 122 6.80 -10.32 2.57
CA VAL A 122 7.63 -9.18 2.97
C VAL A 122 8.76 -9.67 3.85
N LEU A 123 9.99 -9.23 3.59
CA LEU A 123 11.10 -9.40 4.53
C LEU A 123 11.12 -8.22 5.50
N HIS A 124 11.08 -8.47 6.81
CA HIS A 124 11.25 -7.45 7.84
C HIS A 124 12.67 -7.48 8.37
N ALA A 125 13.42 -6.41 8.15
CA ALA A 125 14.75 -6.20 8.72
C ALA A 125 14.61 -5.36 10.01
N CYS A 126 14.31 -6.02 11.14
CA CYS A 126 13.99 -5.34 12.39
C CYS A 126 15.21 -4.84 13.16
N GLU A 127 16.37 -5.49 12.96
CA GLU A 127 17.65 -5.17 13.58
C GLU A 127 18.78 -5.67 12.66
N PRO A 128 20.04 -5.20 12.79
CA PRO A 128 21.13 -5.62 11.90
C PRO A 128 21.33 -7.14 11.78
N GLU A 129 20.88 -7.89 12.78
CA GLU A 129 21.07 -9.35 12.86
C GLU A 129 19.75 -10.14 12.80
N SER A 130 18.60 -9.46 12.63
CA SER A 130 17.27 -10.09 12.68
C SER A 130 16.47 -9.79 11.40
N VAL A 131 16.33 -10.79 10.56
CA VAL A 131 15.44 -10.75 9.40
C VAL A 131 14.30 -11.73 9.63
N VAL A 132 13.07 -11.25 9.54
CA VAL A 132 11.85 -12.06 9.61
C VAL A 132 11.24 -12.11 8.21
N ASP A 133 11.10 -13.32 7.67
CA ASP A 133 10.41 -13.56 6.41
C ASP A 133 8.91 -13.81 6.69
N SER A 134 8.10 -12.80 6.46
CA SER A 134 6.65 -12.93 6.48
C SER A 134 6.18 -13.48 5.14
N HIS A 135 6.33 -14.78 4.95
CA HIS A 135 5.92 -15.50 3.76
C HIS A 135 4.58 -16.21 4.02
N CYS A 136 3.54 -15.67 3.42
CA CYS A 136 2.18 -16.22 3.45
C CYS A 136 1.96 -17.16 2.25
N ARG A 137 0.69 -17.40 1.88
CA ARG A 137 0.38 -18.16 0.66
C ARG A 137 0.77 -17.37 -0.58
N GLU A 138 1.24 -18.05 -1.61
CA GLU A 138 1.36 -17.47 -2.94
C GLU A 138 0.04 -17.64 -3.73
N PRO A 139 -0.35 -16.65 -4.53
CA PRO A 139 -1.43 -16.81 -5.51
C PRO A 139 -1.13 -17.93 -6.51
N GLU A 140 -2.15 -18.72 -6.90
CA GLU A 140 -2.01 -19.74 -7.96
C GLU A 140 -1.83 -19.13 -9.36
N GLY A 141 -2.28 -17.87 -9.56
CA GLY A 141 -2.16 -17.12 -10.81
C GLY A 141 -1.26 -15.89 -10.66
N ALA A 142 -1.46 -14.89 -11.50
CA ALA A 142 -0.69 -13.64 -11.46
C ALA A 142 -0.92 -12.84 -10.17
N TYR A 143 -2.11 -12.95 -9.58
CA TYR A 143 -2.49 -12.30 -8.33
C TYR A 143 -3.64 -13.04 -7.62
N GLN A 144 -3.84 -12.71 -6.34
CA GLN A 144 -5.01 -13.09 -5.54
C GLN A 144 -5.81 -11.85 -5.15
N GLU A 145 -7.11 -11.86 -5.38
CA GLU A 145 -8.02 -10.86 -4.83
C GLU A 145 -8.15 -11.04 -3.31
N VAL A 146 -8.04 -9.91 -2.59
CA VAL A 146 -8.02 -9.83 -1.12
C VAL A 146 -8.93 -8.71 -0.63
N GLU A 147 -9.33 -8.76 0.64
CA GLU A 147 -10.13 -7.69 1.24
C GLU A 147 -9.28 -6.54 1.81
N ALA A 148 -8.03 -6.83 2.17
CA ALA A 148 -7.13 -5.80 2.67
C ALA A 148 -5.67 -6.17 2.42
N VAL A 149 -4.83 -5.15 2.31
CA VAL A 149 -3.36 -5.22 2.21
C VAL A 149 -2.71 -4.35 3.27
N ASP A 150 -1.43 -4.61 3.55
CA ASP A 150 -0.61 -3.79 4.44
C ASP A 150 -0.27 -2.44 3.81
N GLY A 151 -0.25 -1.41 4.63
CA GLY A 151 0.02 -0.04 4.22
C GLY A 151 1.48 0.27 3.89
N LEU A 152 2.41 -0.65 4.18
CA LEU A 152 3.82 -0.43 3.84
C LEU A 152 4.04 -0.16 2.35
N PHE A 153 3.16 -0.73 1.49
CA PHE A 153 3.17 -0.54 0.05
C PHE A 153 1.75 -0.74 -0.52
N ILE A 154 1.19 0.30 -1.14
CA ILE A 154 -0.06 0.24 -1.88
C ILE A 154 0.12 0.96 -3.21
N ALA A 155 -0.01 0.25 -4.33
CA ALA A 155 -0.07 0.85 -5.66
C ALA A 155 -1.52 0.97 -6.13
N THR A 156 -1.86 2.06 -6.83
CA THR A 156 -3.19 2.31 -7.37
C THR A 156 -3.13 2.81 -8.81
N GLN A 157 -4.22 2.64 -9.57
CA GLN A 157 -4.39 3.25 -10.89
C GLN A 157 -5.60 4.20 -10.98
N HIS A 158 -6.38 4.28 -9.90
CA HIS A 158 -7.53 5.17 -9.78
C HIS A 158 -7.34 6.08 -8.57
N ASP A 159 -7.67 7.36 -8.72
CA ASP A 159 -7.59 8.34 -7.65
C ASP A 159 -8.82 8.25 -6.75
N ILE A 160 -8.70 7.47 -5.68
CA ILE A 160 -9.65 7.43 -4.57
C ILE A 160 -9.07 8.25 -3.42
N ARG A 161 -9.89 9.13 -2.82
CA ARG A 161 -9.43 9.97 -1.71
C ARG A 161 -9.26 9.15 -0.43
N TRP A 162 -8.12 9.29 0.22
CA TRP A 162 -7.86 8.71 1.53
C TRP A 162 -8.76 9.37 2.58
N ARG A 163 -9.32 8.59 3.50
CA ARG A 163 -10.30 9.04 4.50
C ARG A 163 -9.64 9.82 5.66
N GLU A 164 -9.01 10.96 5.34
CA GLU A 164 -8.43 11.88 6.33
C GLU A 164 -9.45 12.49 7.28
N ASP A 165 -10.72 12.44 6.91
CA ASP A 165 -11.86 12.85 7.74
C ASP A 165 -12.09 11.91 8.93
N ILE A 166 -11.64 10.65 8.85
CA ILE A 166 -11.81 9.62 9.88
C ILE A 166 -10.47 9.17 10.45
N PHE A 167 -9.47 8.92 9.58
CA PHE A 167 -8.17 8.40 9.96
C PHE A 167 -7.14 9.53 10.00
N THR A 168 -7.11 10.22 11.15
CA THR A 168 -6.29 11.42 11.40
C THR A 168 -4.91 11.09 11.99
N GLY A 169 -4.45 9.85 11.87
CA GLY A 169 -3.15 9.37 12.37
C GLY A 169 -2.48 8.40 11.41
N TRP A 170 -1.84 7.38 11.99
CA TRP A 170 -0.89 6.51 11.27
C TRP A 170 -1.35 5.05 11.17
N HIS A 171 -2.62 4.75 11.50
CA HIS A 171 -3.15 3.39 11.56
C HIS A 171 -4.48 3.23 10.85
N LEU A 172 -4.75 2.02 10.33
CA LEU A 172 -6.00 1.64 9.66
C LEU A 172 -6.35 2.48 8.41
N TYR A 173 -5.44 3.34 7.94
CA TYR A 173 -5.58 4.08 6.68
C TYR A 173 -5.55 3.14 5.48
N ASP A 174 -4.74 2.10 5.55
CA ASP A 174 -4.52 1.04 4.56
C ASP A 174 -5.78 0.18 4.35
N THR A 175 -6.28 -0.44 5.41
CA THR A 175 -7.52 -1.22 5.36
C THR A 175 -8.73 -0.34 5.01
N SER A 176 -8.72 0.93 5.43
CA SER A 176 -9.72 1.92 5.01
C SER A 176 -9.67 2.16 3.50
N MET A 177 -8.48 2.39 2.92
CA MET A 177 -8.34 2.56 1.47
C MET A 177 -8.80 1.33 0.70
N CYS A 178 -8.50 0.12 1.18
CA CYS A 178 -8.99 -1.11 0.56
C CYS A 178 -10.53 -1.14 0.52
N LYS A 179 -11.20 -0.71 1.60
CA LYS A 179 -12.67 -0.62 1.63
C LYS A 179 -13.21 0.45 0.70
N GLU A 180 -12.57 1.61 0.61
CA GLU A 180 -12.99 2.66 -0.32
C GLU A 180 -12.82 2.22 -1.79
N MET A 181 -11.75 1.48 -2.13
CA MET A 181 -11.59 0.86 -3.46
C MET A 181 -12.73 -0.12 -3.76
N GLN A 182 -13.09 -0.99 -2.81
CA GLN A 182 -14.19 -1.94 -2.96
C GLN A 182 -15.56 -1.25 -3.07
N ARG A 183 -15.80 -0.18 -2.29
CA ARG A 183 -17.01 0.66 -2.40
C ARG A 183 -17.14 1.32 -3.78
N ALA A 184 -16.00 1.66 -4.40
CA ALA A 184 -15.95 2.20 -5.76
C ALA A 184 -16.08 1.12 -6.85
N GLY A 185 -16.17 -0.17 -6.48
CA GLY A 185 -16.33 -1.29 -7.40
C GLY A 185 -15.02 -1.90 -7.89
N TYR A 186 -13.88 -1.52 -7.32
CA TYR A 186 -12.58 -2.03 -7.70
C TYR A 186 -12.13 -3.19 -6.81
N LYS A 187 -11.29 -4.06 -7.38
CA LYS A 187 -10.60 -5.14 -6.68
C LYS A 187 -9.34 -4.63 -6.00
N VAL A 188 -9.02 -5.24 -4.86
CA VAL A 188 -7.72 -5.12 -4.19
C VAL A 188 -7.01 -6.46 -4.33
N VAL A 189 -5.75 -6.46 -4.73
CA VAL A 189 -5.04 -7.69 -5.04
C VAL A 189 -3.63 -7.75 -4.44
N VAL A 190 -3.15 -8.97 -4.22
CA VAL A 190 -1.75 -9.27 -3.88
C VAL A 190 -1.14 -10.06 -5.04
N PRO A 191 0.00 -9.64 -5.63
CA PRO A 191 0.65 -10.33 -6.73
C PRO A 191 1.30 -11.64 -6.28
N ASN A 192 1.52 -12.54 -7.23
CA ASN A 192 2.41 -13.67 -7.03
C ASN A 192 3.86 -13.17 -6.92
N GLN A 193 4.57 -13.58 -5.86
CA GLN A 193 5.94 -13.17 -5.56
C GLN A 193 6.87 -14.39 -5.39
N GLU A 194 6.48 -15.53 -5.92
CA GLU A 194 7.25 -16.79 -5.78
C GLU A 194 8.68 -16.66 -6.32
N GLN A 195 8.84 -15.97 -7.46
CA GLN A 195 10.14 -15.77 -8.09
C GLN A 195 10.86 -14.51 -7.57
N ASP A 196 10.14 -13.39 -7.45
CA ASP A 196 10.69 -12.10 -7.08
C ASP A 196 9.82 -11.45 -6.00
N PHE A 197 10.23 -11.48 -4.73
CA PHE A 197 9.56 -10.71 -3.69
C PHE A 197 9.84 -9.21 -3.87
N TRP A 198 8.86 -8.38 -3.48
CA TRP A 198 8.89 -6.98 -3.89
C TRP A 198 9.54 -6.05 -2.89
N CYS A 199 9.36 -6.30 -1.58
CA CYS A 199 9.71 -5.32 -0.57
C CYS A 199 10.44 -5.90 0.64
N ILE A 200 11.44 -5.13 1.13
CA ILE A 200 11.99 -5.25 2.47
C ILE A 200 11.41 -4.09 3.29
N HIS A 201 10.92 -4.37 4.48
CA HIS A 201 10.44 -3.38 5.44
C HIS A 201 11.39 -3.30 6.64
N CYS A 202 11.85 -2.11 6.97
CA CYS A 202 12.79 -1.85 8.06
C CYS A 202 12.12 -1.06 9.19
N PRO A 203 11.13 -1.64 9.92
CA PRO A 203 10.37 -0.90 10.93
C PRO A 203 11.28 -0.44 12.08
N LYS A 204 11.33 0.85 12.31
CA LYS A 204 12.16 1.48 13.35
C LYS A 204 11.35 1.83 14.61
N GLU A 205 10.05 2.03 14.46
CA GLU A 205 9.17 2.44 15.56
C GLU A 205 8.10 1.39 15.84
N LYS A 206 7.79 1.21 17.13
CA LYS A 206 6.65 0.37 17.54
C LYS A 206 5.43 1.26 17.69
N PRO A 207 4.30 0.96 17.04
CA PRO A 207 3.08 1.73 17.19
C PRO A 207 2.60 1.75 18.66
N LEU A 208 2.05 2.90 19.09
CA LEU A 208 1.48 3.02 20.43
C LEU A 208 0.12 2.29 20.47
N ALA A 209 0.04 1.22 21.24
CA ALA A 209 -1.12 0.32 21.28
C ALA A 209 -2.46 1.00 21.60
N TYR A 210 -2.47 2.12 22.34
CA TYR A 210 -3.72 2.83 22.68
C TYR A 210 -4.24 3.64 21.50
N GLU A 211 -3.36 4.23 20.69
CA GLU A 211 -3.77 4.98 19.48
C GLU A 211 -4.37 4.04 18.45
N TYR A 212 -3.74 2.89 18.23
CA TYR A 212 -4.25 1.85 17.34
C TYR A 212 -5.70 1.46 17.68
N LYS A 213 -6.00 1.24 18.97
CA LYS A 213 -7.38 0.90 19.43
C LYS A 213 -8.40 2.00 19.14
N GLY A 214 -7.99 3.27 19.13
CA GLY A 214 -8.84 4.39 18.76
C GLY A 214 -9.27 4.31 17.31
N TYR A 215 -8.32 4.11 16.40
CA TYR A 215 -8.58 3.97 14.96
C TYR A 215 -9.33 2.67 14.62
N GLN A 216 -9.06 1.58 15.35
CA GLN A 216 -9.81 0.33 15.21
C GLN A 216 -11.31 0.52 15.50
N LYS A 217 -11.66 1.26 16.55
CA LYS A 217 -13.06 1.61 16.84
C LYS A 217 -13.68 2.48 15.74
N ALA A 218 -12.92 3.43 15.19
CA ALA A 218 -13.37 4.27 14.09
C ALA A 218 -13.61 3.40 12.83
N PHE A 219 -12.71 2.46 12.52
CA PHE A 219 -12.84 1.52 11.42
C PHE A 219 -14.11 0.65 11.56
N ILE A 220 -14.31 0.04 12.71
CA ILE A 220 -15.50 -0.80 12.98
C ILE A 220 -16.79 0.02 12.86
N ARG A 221 -16.80 1.27 13.32
CA ARG A 221 -17.96 2.16 13.22
C ARG A 221 -18.29 2.46 11.76
N GLU A 222 -17.28 2.71 10.93
CA GLU A 222 -17.45 3.07 9.52
C GLU A 222 -17.78 1.86 8.64
N TYR A 223 -17.00 0.77 8.77
CA TYR A 223 -17.04 -0.37 7.83
C TYR A 223 -17.63 -1.66 8.42
N GLY A 224 -17.97 -1.69 9.71
CA GLY A 224 -18.34 -2.92 10.42
C GLY A 224 -19.54 -3.69 9.86
N ARG A 225 -20.41 -3.03 9.08
CA ARG A 225 -21.55 -3.68 8.41
C ARG A 225 -21.15 -4.41 7.11
N GLU A 226 -20.00 -4.08 6.57
CA GLU A 226 -19.46 -4.62 5.31
C GLU A 226 -18.47 -5.77 5.56
N LEU A 227 -18.16 -6.03 6.82
CA LEU A 227 -17.22 -7.07 7.22
C LEU A 227 -17.94 -8.38 7.48
N ASN A 228 -17.28 -9.49 7.13
CA ASN A 228 -17.83 -10.80 7.38
C ASN A 228 -17.97 -11.05 8.90
N PRO A 229 -19.16 -11.37 9.42
CA PRO A 229 -19.36 -11.63 10.85
C PRO A 229 -18.74 -12.96 11.33
N GLU A 230 -18.36 -13.84 10.41
CA GLU A 230 -17.82 -15.18 10.71
C GLU A 230 -16.28 -15.23 10.74
N VAL A 231 -15.61 -14.07 10.52
CA VAL A 231 -14.14 -13.94 10.49
C VAL A 231 -13.63 -13.11 11.68
#